data_14a9915f81a1df7a56e61d37f49d3512
#
_entry.id   14a9915f81a1df7a56e61d37f49d3512
#
_cell.length_a   1.000
_cell.length_b   1.000
_cell.length_c   1.000
_cell.angle_alpha   90.00
_cell.angle_beta   90.00
_cell.angle_gamma   90.00
#
_symmetry.space_group_name_H-M   'P 1'
#
loop_
_entity.id
_entity.type
_entity.pdbx_description
1 polymer ?
#
loop_
_entity_poly.entity_id
_entity_poly.type
_entity_poly.pdbx_seq_one_letter_code
_entity_poly.pdbx_strand_id
1 'polypeptide(L)'
;MKRFIRLYLILFLTFFSSLSLQASTAESEEGKIDVKEVVLGHMSDGYDWHITTWNGHHVSIPLLVIVKGENSGWHAFSSSRLAHGHSYEGFYIDYERGGKIYEKVGDKSIRPWDISITKNVVQIWIVVFLMLFIFIGCARWYNKRKPEDEAPKGFVGLVEMFVMMVNDDIIKPSIGEKKYKKFAPYLLTAFFFIFLTNLLGLVPIFPGGANVTGNITITFFLAFATLLVTNLFGNKEYWKEIFWPEVPTWLKVPIPMMPVIELFGIFTKPFALMVRLFANIMGGHAIILSLTCVIFITCQLGATIGTSLSVVSVVLMIFMNCLEVLVAFIQAYVFTMLSAIFIGLANPEHHSAHK
;
A
#
# COMPACT_ATOMS: atom_id res chain seq x y z
N MET A 1 16.28 -30.61 3.80
CA MET A 1 16.72 -29.42 3.07
C MET A 1 16.56 -29.56 1.56
N LYS A 2 17.19 -30.52 0.84
CA LYS A 2 17.08 -30.69 -0.62
C LYS A 2 15.66 -30.95 -1.17
N ARG A 3 14.74 -31.60 -0.41
CA ARG A 3 13.34 -31.81 -0.81
C ARG A 3 12.50 -30.53 -0.74
N PHE A 4 12.73 -29.69 0.26
CA PHE A 4 12.05 -28.38 0.39
C PHE A 4 12.48 -27.41 -0.71
N ILE A 5 13.76 -27.37 -1.05
CA ILE A 5 14.28 -26.54 -2.14
C ILE A 5 13.67 -26.97 -3.48
N ARG A 6 13.53 -28.28 -3.75
CA ARG A 6 12.86 -28.78 -4.96
C ARG A 6 11.37 -28.45 -4.99
N LEU A 7 10.68 -28.54 -3.86
CA LEU A 7 9.27 -28.16 -3.76
C LEU A 7 9.07 -26.66 -4.01
N TYR A 8 9.93 -25.83 -3.43
CA TYR A 8 9.94 -24.38 -3.69
C TYR A 8 10.26 -24.06 -5.15
N LEU A 9 11.20 -24.77 -5.77
CA LEU A 9 11.55 -24.57 -7.17
C LEU A 9 10.40 -24.99 -8.11
N ILE A 10 9.69 -26.06 -7.78
CA ILE A 10 8.52 -26.52 -8.55
C ILE A 10 7.35 -25.54 -8.35
N LEU A 11 7.08 -25.08 -7.13
CA LEU A 11 6.08 -24.06 -6.86
C LEU A 11 6.43 -22.72 -7.52
N PHE A 12 7.68 -22.34 -7.56
CA PHE A 12 8.18 -21.16 -8.24
C PHE A 12 8.06 -21.28 -9.78
N LEU A 13 8.39 -22.44 -10.34
CA LEU A 13 8.24 -22.74 -11.79
C LEU A 13 6.75 -22.83 -12.21
N THR A 14 5.88 -23.43 -11.39
CA THR A 14 4.43 -23.46 -11.66
C THR A 14 3.82 -22.08 -11.51
N PHE A 15 4.28 -21.26 -10.57
CA PHE A 15 3.91 -19.87 -10.43
C PHE A 15 4.30 -19.04 -11.66
N PHE A 16 5.50 -19.27 -12.20
CA PHE A 16 5.97 -18.59 -13.42
C PHE A 16 5.25 -19.07 -14.70
N SER A 17 4.89 -20.34 -14.80
CA SER A 17 4.13 -20.86 -15.96
C SER A 17 2.69 -20.36 -15.97
N SER A 18 2.10 -20.03 -14.81
CA SER A 18 0.78 -19.40 -14.74
C SER A 18 0.80 -17.91 -15.11
N LEU A 19 1.93 -17.21 -14.91
CA LEU A 19 2.08 -15.82 -15.36
C LEU A 19 2.07 -15.70 -16.90
N SER A 20 2.61 -16.68 -17.61
CA SER A 20 2.61 -16.67 -19.07
C SER A 20 1.23 -16.96 -19.69
N LEU A 21 0.27 -17.49 -18.95
CA LEU A 21 -1.09 -17.73 -19.43
C LEU A 21 -2.04 -16.54 -19.24
N GLN A 22 -1.72 -15.57 -18.38
CA GLN A 22 -2.56 -14.39 -18.17
C GLN A 22 -2.32 -13.26 -19.19
N ALA A 23 -1.37 -13.45 -20.06
CA ALA A 23 -0.94 -12.45 -21.04
C ALA A 23 -1.75 -12.45 -22.33
N SER A 24 -2.87 -13.18 -22.43
CA SER A 24 -3.69 -13.20 -23.64
C SER A 24 -5.01 -12.50 -23.40
N THR A 25 -5.24 -11.53 -24.26
CA THR A 25 -6.49 -10.84 -24.62
C THR A 25 -6.79 -9.52 -23.92
N ALA A 26 -6.05 -8.49 -24.34
CA ALA A 26 -6.68 -7.22 -24.67
C ALA A 26 -6.73 -7.16 -26.20
N GLU A 27 -7.73 -7.79 -26.81
CA GLU A 27 -8.09 -7.51 -28.21
C GLU A 27 -8.81 -6.16 -28.23
N SER A 28 -8.03 -5.11 -28.47
CA SER A 28 -8.57 -3.87 -29.02
C SER A 28 -8.36 -3.91 -30.54
N GLU A 29 -9.37 -3.52 -31.26
CA GLU A 29 -9.32 -3.28 -32.72
C GLU A 29 -8.07 -2.48 -33.06
N GLU A 30 -7.33 -2.95 -34.10
CA GLU A 30 -6.09 -2.37 -34.62
C GLU A 30 -4.83 -2.42 -33.74
N GLY A 31 -4.38 -3.60 -33.33
CA GLY A 31 -2.95 -3.93 -33.21
C GLY A 31 -1.98 -3.08 -32.38
N LYS A 32 -2.42 -1.98 -31.76
CA LYS A 32 -1.58 -1.10 -30.93
C LYS A 32 -2.04 -1.15 -29.48
N ILE A 33 -1.23 -1.79 -28.64
CA ILE A 33 -1.45 -1.77 -27.19
C ILE A 33 -1.11 -0.37 -26.67
N ASP A 34 -2.08 0.37 -26.15
CA ASP A 34 -1.80 1.61 -25.42
C ASP A 34 -1.29 1.26 -24.01
N VAL A 35 0.03 1.32 -23.89
CA VAL A 35 0.75 1.03 -22.64
C VAL A 35 0.25 1.90 -21.51
N LYS A 36 -0.10 3.15 -21.76
CA LYS A 36 -0.58 4.09 -20.75
C LYS A 36 -1.93 3.65 -20.19
N GLU A 37 -2.85 3.24 -21.06
CA GLU A 37 -4.18 2.78 -20.67
C GLU A 37 -4.09 1.48 -19.86
N VAL A 38 -3.29 0.51 -20.32
CA VAL A 38 -3.07 -0.74 -19.61
C VAL A 38 -2.46 -0.51 -18.22
N VAL A 39 -1.40 0.30 -18.13
CA VAL A 39 -0.71 0.58 -16.86
C VAL A 39 -1.63 1.33 -15.89
N LEU A 40 -2.27 2.41 -16.33
CA LEU A 40 -3.14 3.21 -15.47
C LEU A 40 -4.40 2.44 -15.08
N GLY A 41 -5.00 1.66 -15.98
CA GLY A 41 -6.17 0.84 -15.72
C GLY A 41 -5.91 -0.23 -14.64
N HIS A 42 -4.77 -0.93 -14.71
CA HIS A 42 -4.40 -1.93 -13.70
C HIS A 42 -4.08 -1.31 -12.33
N MET A 43 -3.48 -0.13 -12.31
CA MET A 43 -3.14 0.56 -11.06
C MET A 43 -4.32 1.26 -10.41
N SER A 44 -5.40 1.53 -11.15
CA SER A 44 -6.59 2.20 -10.63
C SER A 44 -7.39 1.29 -9.69
N ASP A 45 -8.12 1.92 -8.76
CA ASP A 45 -9.04 1.23 -7.86
C ASP A 45 -10.36 0.94 -8.60
N GLY A 46 -10.70 -0.34 -8.74
CA GLY A 46 -11.88 -0.83 -9.47
C GLY A 46 -12.99 -1.36 -8.57
N TYR A 47 -14.19 -1.50 -9.14
CA TYR A 47 -15.37 -2.05 -8.47
C TYR A 47 -15.53 -3.56 -8.71
N ASP A 48 -14.61 -4.17 -9.43
CA ASP A 48 -14.52 -5.59 -9.66
C ASP A 48 -13.11 -6.10 -9.40
N TRP A 49 -12.99 -7.36 -9.04
CA TRP A 49 -11.69 -8.01 -8.88
C TRP A 49 -11.49 -9.00 -10.02
N HIS A 50 -10.73 -8.58 -11.02
CA HIS A 50 -10.39 -9.43 -12.14
C HIS A 50 -9.45 -10.57 -11.70
N ILE A 51 -9.84 -11.83 -11.92
CA ILE A 51 -9.04 -13.01 -11.59
C ILE A 51 -8.28 -13.50 -12.83
N THR A 52 -9.00 -13.73 -13.93
CA THR A 52 -8.44 -14.25 -15.17
C THR A 52 -9.42 -14.03 -16.33
N THR A 53 -8.89 -14.15 -17.55
CA THR A 53 -9.71 -14.17 -18.76
C THR A 53 -9.67 -15.59 -19.34
N TRP A 54 -10.80 -16.26 -19.41
CA TRP A 54 -10.91 -17.62 -19.93
C TRP A 54 -11.79 -17.62 -21.19
N ASN A 55 -11.23 -18.08 -22.33
CA ASN A 55 -11.94 -18.09 -23.63
C ASN A 55 -12.60 -16.74 -24.01
N GLY A 56 -11.93 -15.62 -23.76
CA GLY A 56 -12.50 -14.30 -24.06
C GLY A 56 -13.52 -13.77 -23.01
N HIS A 57 -13.87 -14.58 -22.01
CA HIS A 57 -14.74 -14.14 -20.91
C HIS A 57 -13.92 -13.69 -19.71
N HIS A 58 -14.13 -12.47 -19.26
CA HIS A 58 -13.53 -11.93 -18.04
C HIS A 58 -14.15 -12.59 -16.80
N VAL A 59 -13.35 -13.35 -16.07
CA VAL A 59 -13.76 -13.91 -14.78
C VAL A 59 -13.34 -12.92 -13.70
N SER A 60 -14.29 -12.18 -13.18
CA SER A 60 -14.08 -11.23 -12.09
C SER A 60 -15.04 -11.52 -10.93
N ILE A 61 -14.59 -11.22 -9.71
CA ILE A 61 -15.47 -11.21 -8.54
C ILE A 61 -16.15 -9.85 -8.50
N PRO A 62 -17.48 -9.80 -8.68
CA PRO A 62 -18.20 -8.54 -8.58
C PRO A 62 -18.27 -8.09 -7.12
N LEU A 63 -18.02 -6.81 -6.89
CA LEU A 63 -18.08 -6.22 -5.56
C LEU A 63 -19.39 -5.45 -5.36
N LEU A 64 -19.71 -5.17 -4.11
CA LEU A 64 -20.92 -4.44 -3.75
C LEU A 64 -20.73 -2.93 -4.01
N VAL A 65 -21.56 -2.38 -4.88
CA VAL A 65 -21.64 -0.94 -5.15
C VAL A 65 -22.72 -0.34 -4.27
N ILE A 66 -22.36 0.70 -3.53
CA ILE A 66 -23.28 1.48 -2.68
C ILE A 66 -23.09 2.96 -3.06
N VAL A 67 -24.08 3.51 -3.74
CA VAL A 67 -24.04 4.90 -4.22
C VAL A 67 -25.30 5.63 -3.80
N LYS A 68 -25.16 6.95 -3.59
CA LYS A 68 -26.29 7.83 -3.35
C LYS A 68 -26.41 8.79 -4.51
N GLY A 69 -27.44 8.61 -5.32
CA GLY A 69 -27.80 9.52 -6.41
C GLY A 69 -28.33 10.85 -5.89
N GLU A 70 -28.27 11.88 -6.71
CA GLU A 70 -28.69 13.22 -6.33
C GLU A 70 -30.21 13.30 -6.09
N ASN A 71 -30.99 12.60 -6.93
CA ASN A 71 -32.45 12.60 -6.87
C ASN A 71 -33.06 11.23 -6.54
N SER A 72 -32.28 10.14 -6.65
CA SER A 72 -32.79 8.76 -6.58
C SER A 72 -32.57 8.10 -5.21
N GLY A 73 -31.80 8.74 -4.30
CA GLY A 73 -31.53 8.20 -2.97
C GLY A 73 -30.39 7.17 -2.93
N TRP A 74 -30.45 6.24 -1.97
CA TRP A 74 -29.44 5.19 -1.81
C TRP A 74 -29.75 3.98 -2.67
N HIS A 75 -28.76 3.54 -3.44
CA HIS A 75 -28.81 2.33 -4.26
C HIS A 75 -27.68 1.39 -3.86
N ALA A 76 -27.99 0.11 -3.75
CA ALA A 76 -27.02 -0.95 -3.46
C ALA A 76 -27.20 -2.10 -4.45
N PHE A 77 -26.19 -2.38 -5.25
CA PHE A 77 -26.25 -3.44 -6.27
C PHE A 77 -24.85 -4.02 -6.55
N SER A 78 -24.82 -5.15 -7.23
CA SER A 78 -23.56 -5.78 -7.64
C SER A 78 -22.93 -5.04 -8.82
N SER A 79 -21.61 -4.86 -8.79
CA SER A 79 -20.84 -4.23 -9.87
C SER A 79 -20.98 -4.95 -11.22
N SER A 80 -21.38 -6.22 -11.24
CA SER A 80 -21.66 -6.97 -12.48
C SER A 80 -22.72 -6.31 -13.37
N ARG A 81 -23.62 -5.50 -12.78
CA ARG A 81 -24.65 -4.76 -13.54
C ARG A 81 -24.11 -3.56 -14.30
N LEU A 82 -22.92 -3.07 -13.92
CA LEU A 82 -22.23 -1.96 -14.60
C LEU A 82 -21.09 -2.45 -15.52
N ALA A 83 -20.86 -3.79 -15.56
CA ALA A 83 -19.80 -4.35 -16.38
C ALA A 83 -20.05 -4.12 -17.87
N HIS A 84 -18.96 -4.05 -18.67
CA HIS A 84 -19.00 -3.88 -20.13
C HIS A 84 -19.73 -2.60 -20.63
N GLY A 85 -19.69 -1.52 -19.83
CA GLY A 85 -20.30 -0.25 -20.21
C GLY A 85 -21.82 -0.19 -20.07
N HIS A 86 -22.44 -1.20 -19.42
CA HIS A 86 -23.87 -1.15 -19.11
C HIS A 86 -24.16 -0.07 -18.06
N SER A 87 -25.28 0.58 -18.22
CA SER A 87 -25.85 1.50 -17.21
C SER A 87 -26.97 0.80 -16.43
N TYR A 88 -27.00 0.98 -15.13
CA TYR A 88 -28.02 0.46 -14.25
C TYR A 88 -28.59 1.59 -13.37
N GLU A 89 -29.90 1.81 -13.42
CA GLU A 89 -30.60 2.87 -12.67
C GLU A 89 -30.03 4.28 -12.90
N GLY A 90 -29.46 4.53 -14.11
CA GLY A 90 -28.83 5.80 -14.45
C GLY A 90 -27.36 5.92 -14.05
N PHE A 91 -26.82 4.92 -13.33
CA PHE A 91 -25.39 4.86 -12.98
C PHE A 91 -24.62 4.11 -14.07
N TYR A 92 -23.39 4.58 -14.33
CA TYR A 92 -22.45 3.92 -15.24
C TYR A 92 -21.00 4.18 -14.80
N ILE A 93 -20.07 3.34 -15.26
CA ILE A 93 -18.64 3.51 -15.00
C ILE A 93 -18.04 4.30 -16.17
N ASP A 94 -17.39 5.42 -15.87
CA ASP A 94 -16.69 6.23 -16.85
C ASP A 94 -15.19 5.88 -16.81
N TYR A 95 -14.74 5.09 -17.77
CA TYR A 95 -13.34 4.65 -17.87
C TYR A 95 -12.40 5.79 -18.28
N GLU A 96 -12.88 6.78 -19.05
CA GLU A 96 -12.07 7.94 -19.46
C GLU A 96 -11.76 8.85 -18.26
N ARG A 97 -12.65 8.89 -17.27
CA ARG A 97 -12.52 9.68 -16.04
C ARG A 97 -12.02 8.82 -14.85
N GLY A 98 -11.17 7.84 -15.13
CA GLY A 98 -10.51 7.03 -14.10
C GLY A 98 -11.35 5.90 -13.51
N GLY A 99 -12.33 5.37 -14.26
CA GLY A 99 -13.10 4.20 -13.87
C GLY A 99 -14.00 4.42 -12.66
N LYS A 100 -14.53 5.63 -12.47
CA LYS A 100 -15.43 5.96 -11.35
C LYS A 100 -16.89 5.94 -11.81
N ILE A 101 -17.79 5.76 -10.82
CA ILE A 101 -19.23 5.75 -11.08
C ILE A 101 -19.76 7.17 -11.23
N TYR A 102 -20.57 7.38 -12.28
CA TYR A 102 -21.29 8.60 -12.55
C TYR A 102 -22.77 8.31 -12.69
N GLU A 103 -23.61 9.27 -12.32
CA GLU A 103 -25.05 9.28 -12.52
C GLU A 103 -25.37 10.19 -13.69
N LYS A 104 -26.20 9.72 -14.63
CA LYS A 104 -26.71 10.51 -15.73
C LYS A 104 -28.00 11.20 -15.30
N VAL A 105 -27.92 12.51 -15.03
CA VAL A 105 -29.08 13.34 -14.67
C VAL A 105 -29.36 14.31 -15.86
N GLY A 106 -30.28 13.92 -16.74
CA GLY A 106 -30.52 14.63 -18.00
C GLY A 106 -29.28 14.57 -18.90
N ASP A 107 -28.75 15.75 -19.31
CA ASP A 107 -27.54 15.87 -20.14
C ASP A 107 -26.25 16.01 -19.31
N LYS A 108 -26.33 15.97 -17.98
CA LYS A 108 -25.16 16.14 -17.08
C LYS A 108 -24.79 14.83 -16.47
N SER A 109 -23.46 14.57 -16.43
CA SER A 109 -22.84 13.47 -15.70
C SER A 109 -22.38 14.00 -14.34
N ILE A 110 -23.02 13.56 -13.27
CA ILE A 110 -22.74 14.00 -11.90
C ILE A 110 -22.10 12.85 -11.16
N ARG A 111 -21.09 13.13 -10.32
CA ARG A 111 -20.48 12.12 -9.47
C ARG A 111 -21.30 11.94 -8.20
N PRO A 112 -21.93 10.77 -7.99
CA PRO A 112 -22.70 10.49 -6.78
C PRO A 112 -21.80 10.35 -5.56
N TRP A 113 -22.39 10.34 -4.35
CA TRP A 113 -21.69 9.91 -3.17
C TRP A 113 -21.48 8.40 -3.25
N ASP A 114 -20.22 8.00 -3.26
CA ASP A 114 -19.79 6.63 -3.49
C ASP A 114 -19.12 6.05 -2.22
N ILE A 115 -19.76 5.06 -1.60
CA ILE A 115 -19.26 4.31 -0.43
C ILE A 115 -19.13 2.83 -0.82
N SER A 116 -18.90 2.57 -2.09
CA SER A 116 -18.80 1.20 -2.62
C SER A 116 -17.59 0.46 -2.06
N ILE A 117 -17.73 -0.86 -1.98
CA ILE A 117 -16.64 -1.76 -1.63
C ILE A 117 -15.79 -1.96 -2.88
N THR A 118 -14.64 -1.31 -2.95
CA THR A 118 -13.67 -1.46 -4.03
C THR A 118 -12.67 -2.57 -3.74
N LYS A 119 -11.89 -2.96 -4.75
CA LYS A 119 -10.82 -3.97 -4.58
C LYS A 119 -9.82 -3.59 -3.47
N ASN A 120 -9.48 -2.30 -3.34
CA ASN A 120 -8.58 -1.82 -2.29
C ASN A 120 -9.18 -1.99 -0.89
N VAL A 121 -10.48 -1.73 -0.72
CA VAL A 121 -11.19 -1.93 0.56
C VAL A 121 -11.19 -3.39 0.96
N VAL A 122 -11.49 -4.30 0.02
CA VAL A 122 -11.46 -5.75 0.28
C VAL A 122 -10.06 -6.20 0.66
N GLN A 123 -9.02 -5.71 -0.03
CA GLN A 123 -7.64 -6.07 0.31
C GLN A 123 -7.23 -5.55 1.70
N ILE A 124 -7.65 -4.35 2.09
CA ILE A 124 -7.44 -3.85 3.46
C ILE A 124 -8.06 -4.81 4.49
N TRP A 125 -9.30 -5.27 4.25
CA TRP A 125 -9.93 -6.24 5.16
C TRP A 125 -9.15 -7.55 5.22
N ILE A 126 -8.70 -8.07 4.09
CA ILE A 126 -7.88 -9.29 4.02
C ILE A 126 -6.59 -9.10 4.84
N VAL A 127 -5.89 -7.97 4.67
CA VAL A 127 -4.67 -7.65 5.43
C VAL A 127 -4.95 -7.57 6.92
N VAL A 128 -6.03 -6.88 7.33
CA VAL A 128 -6.41 -6.76 8.75
C VAL A 128 -6.72 -8.13 9.34
N PHE A 129 -7.50 -8.97 8.66
CA PHE A 129 -7.79 -10.33 9.12
C PHE A 129 -6.54 -11.20 9.18
N LEU A 130 -5.65 -11.07 8.19
CA LEU A 130 -4.37 -11.78 8.17
C LEU A 130 -3.48 -11.36 9.35
N MET A 131 -3.39 -10.06 9.63
CA MET A 131 -2.66 -9.55 10.79
C MET A 131 -3.24 -10.10 12.10
N LEU A 132 -4.55 -10.02 12.28
CA LEU A 132 -5.22 -10.56 13.46
C LEU A 132 -4.94 -12.06 13.62
N PHE A 133 -5.03 -12.83 12.53
CA PHE A 133 -4.75 -14.26 12.54
C PHE A 133 -3.30 -14.56 12.95
N ILE A 134 -2.33 -13.84 12.36
CA ILE A 134 -0.90 -13.99 12.66
C ILE A 134 -0.63 -13.65 14.13
N PHE A 135 -1.03 -12.45 14.58
CA PHE A 135 -0.70 -11.99 15.93
C PHE A 135 -1.44 -12.75 17.03
N ILE A 136 -2.71 -13.09 16.83
CA ILE A 136 -3.47 -13.92 17.77
C ILE A 136 -2.86 -15.34 17.82
N GLY A 137 -2.43 -15.89 16.68
CA GLY A 137 -1.72 -17.16 16.60
C GLY A 137 -0.41 -17.14 17.39
N CYS A 138 0.41 -16.12 17.18
CA CYS A 138 1.64 -15.92 17.94
C CYS A 138 1.37 -15.75 19.44
N ALA A 139 0.40 -14.90 19.81
CA ALA A 139 0.04 -14.68 21.21
C ALA A 139 -0.42 -15.97 21.91
N ARG A 140 -1.25 -16.78 21.24
CA ARG A 140 -1.69 -18.08 21.76
C ARG A 140 -0.52 -19.05 21.94
N TRP A 141 0.46 -19.01 21.03
CA TRP A 141 1.67 -19.84 21.13
C TRP A 141 2.50 -19.47 22.37
N TYR A 142 2.71 -18.14 22.62
CA TYR A 142 3.42 -17.67 23.82
C TYR A 142 2.68 -17.96 25.12
N ASN A 143 1.35 -17.78 25.15
CA ASN A 143 0.55 -18.05 26.36
C ASN A 143 0.57 -19.51 26.83
N LYS A 144 0.95 -20.44 25.94
CA LYS A 144 1.06 -21.87 26.26
C LYS A 144 2.46 -22.29 26.74
N ARG A 145 3.43 -21.38 26.73
CA ARG A 145 4.83 -21.66 27.03
C ARG A 145 5.35 -20.81 28.18
N LYS A 146 6.37 -21.33 28.84
CA LYS A 146 7.09 -20.61 29.89
C LYS A 146 8.30 -19.88 29.30
N PRO A 147 8.79 -18.79 29.96
CA PRO A 147 9.97 -18.05 29.49
C PRO A 147 11.26 -18.89 29.39
N GLU A 148 11.30 -20.03 30.07
CA GLU A 148 12.44 -20.95 30.13
C GLU A 148 12.45 -21.95 28.94
N ASP A 149 11.36 -22.02 28.16
CA ASP A 149 11.26 -22.94 27.04
C ASP A 149 12.14 -22.46 25.86
N GLU A 150 12.43 -23.38 24.92
CA GLU A 150 13.23 -23.05 23.74
C GLU A 150 12.62 -21.89 22.94
N ALA A 151 13.50 -21.06 22.33
CA ALA A 151 13.10 -19.96 21.44
C ALA A 151 12.19 -20.45 20.31
N PRO A 152 11.25 -19.62 19.85
CA PRO A 152 10.32 -20.00 18.78
C PRO A 152 11.05 -20.31 17.48
N LYS A 153 10.67 -21.44 16.86
CA LYS A 153 11.20 -21.90 15.57
C LYS A 153 10.12 -21.72 14.48
N GLY A 154 10.55 -21.57 13.24
CA GLY A 154 9.65 -21.48 12.08
C GLY A 154 8.97 -20.11 11.96
N PHE A 155 7.67 -20.11 11.61
CA PHE A 155 6.94 -18.88 11.31
C PHE A 155 6.82 -17.93 12.51
N VAL A 156 6.58 -18.47 13.71
CA VAL A 156 6.51 -17.65 14.93
C VAL A 156 7.84 -16.95 15.21
N GLY A 157 8.95 -17.66 15.04
CA GLY A 157 10.29 -17.07 15.19
C GLY A 157 10.58 -15.97 14.16
N LEU A 158 10.07 -16.11 12.92
CA LEU A 158 10.19 -15.08 11.90
C LEU A 158 9.40 -13.81 12.29
N VAL A 159 8.17 -13.97 12.76
CA VAL A 159 7.35 -12.82 13.23
C VAL A 159 8.01 -12.16 14.44
N GLU A 160 8.52 -12.94 15.39
CA GLU A 160 9.26 -12.44 16.56
C GLU A 160 10.48 -11.62 16.12
N MET A 161 11.27 -12.13 15.17
CA MET A 161 12.44 -11.42 14.64
C MET A 161 12.06 -10.03 14.11
N PHE A 162 10.97 -9.91 13.33
CA PHE A 162 10.50 -8.61 12.84
C PHE A 162 10.00 -7.70 13.97
N VAL A 163 9.26 -8.25 14.93
CA VAL A 163 8.77 -7.47 16.09
C VAL A 163 9.93 -6.95 16.92
N MET A 164 10.93 -7.79 17.20
CA MET A 164 12.12 -7.40 17.96
C MET A 164 12.95 -6.36 17.18
N MET A 165 13.19 -6.57 15.90
CA MET A 165 13.89 -5.62 15.04
C MET A 165 13.22 -4.23 15.08
N VAL A 166 11.91 -4.15 14.85
CA VAL A 166 11.20 -2.86 14.87
C VAL A 166 11.22 -2.24 16.27
N ASN A 167 11.06 -3.05 17.31
CA ASN A 167 11.02 -2.55 18.68
C ASN A 167 12.40 -2.07 19.17
N ASP A 168 13.45 -2.86 18.92
CA ASP A 168 14.78 -2.61 19.46
C ASP A 168 15.61 -1.67 18.60
N ASP A 169 15.47 -1.74 17.27
CA ASP A 169 16.26 -0.91 16.34
C ASP A 169 15.58 0.44 16.01
N ILE A 170 14.24 0.50 16.10
CA ILE A 170 13.48 1.70 15.70
C ILE A 170 12.85 2.39 16.91
N ILE A 171 11.98 1.67 17.64
CA ILE A 171 11.07 2.31 18.60
C ILE A 171 11.81 2.76 19.85
N LYS A 172 12.56 1.88 20.48
CA LYS A 172 13.31 2.19 21.71
C LYS A 172 14.33 3.33 21.51
N PRO A 173 15.20 3.30 20.47
CA PRO A 173 16.17 4.36 20.26
C PRO A 173 15.53 5.71 19.94
N SER A 174 14.37 5.73 19.27
CA SER A 174 13.72 6.96 18.82
C SER A 174 12.87 7.62 19.91
N ILE A 175 12.21 6.85 20.78
CA ILE A 175 11.21 7.35 21.75
C ILE A 175 11.75 7.32 23.18
N GLY A 176 12.74 6.45 23.46
CA GLY A 176 13.30 6.23 24.78
C GLY A 176 12.61 5.10 25.55
N GLU A 177 13.37 4.50 26.49
CA GLU A 177 12.98 3.25 27.18
C GLU A 177 11.74 3.40 28.08
N LYS A 178 11.47 4.61 28.58
CA LYS A 178 10.34 4.82 29.51
C LYS A 178 9.00 4.93 28.79
N LYS A 179 8.99 5.52 27.60
CA LYS A 179 7.75 5.86 26.89
C LYS A 179 7.43 4.94 25.70
N TYR A 180 8.39 4.14 25.21
CA TYR A 180 8.21 3.33 24.01
C TYR A 180 7.00 2.39 24.06
N LYS A 181 6.72 1.79 25.23
CA LYS A 181 5.59 0.85 25.41
C LYS A 181 4.23 1.43 25.03
N LYS A 182 4.07 2.75 25.17
CA LYS A 182 2.82 3.44 24.83
C LYS A 182 2.61 3.53 23.32
N PHE A 183 3.68 3.76 22.57
CA PHE A 183 3.62 4.01 21.12
C PHE A 183 3.96 2.75 20.29
N ALA A 184 4.61 1.75 20.88
CA ALA A 184 4.98 0.52 20.21
C ALA A 184 3.80 -0.19 19.50
N PRO A 185 2.60 -0.34 20.09
CA PRO A 185 1.48 -0.98 19.40
C PRO A 185 1.08 -0.26 18.11
N TYR A 186 1.06 1.09 18.12
CA TYR A 186 0.76 1.88 16.93
C TYR A 186 1.81 1.68 15.83
N LEU A 187 3.09 1.82 16.20
CA LEU A 187 4.21 1.74 15.25
C LEU A 187 4.38 0.33 14.67
N LEU A 188 4.23 -0.71 15.49
CA LEU A 188 4.22 -2.09 15.03
C LEU A 188 3.04 -2.37 14.09
N THR A 189 1.85 -1.87 14.42
CA THR A 189 0.68 -2.01 13.55
C THR A 189 0.91 -1.32 12.21
N ALA A 190 1.45 -0.09 12.20
CA ALA A 190 1.78 0.63 10.98
C ALA A 190 2.82 -0.12 10.13
N PHE A 191 3.89 -0.64 10.75
CA PHE A 191 4.91 -1.44 10.07
C PHE A 191 4.32 -2.66 9.37
N PHE A 192 3.63 -3.51 10.13
CA PHE A 192 3.07 -4.75 9.58
C PHE A 192 1.95 -4.50 8.58
N PHE A 193 1.13 -3.48 8.80
CA PHE A 193 0.10 -3.08 7.85
C PHE A 193 0.71 -2.68 6.50
N ILE A 194 1.69 -1.77 6.49
CA ILE A 194 2.37 -1.33 5.27
C ILE A 194 3.11 -2.51 4.62
N PHE A 195 3.86 -3.28 5.40
CA PHE A 195 4.64 -4.40 4.88
C PHE A 195 3.76 -5.47 4.24
N LEU A 196 2.72 -5.95 4.94
CA LEU A 196 1.82 -6.97 4.43
C LEU A 196 0.98 -6.47 3.25
N THR A 197 0.54 -5.21 3.30
CA THR A 197 -0.21 -4.60 2.20
C THR A 197 0.63 -4.53 0.92
N ASN A 198 1.88 -4.09 1.04
CA ASN A 198 2.80 -4.02 -0.08
C ASN A 198 3.14 -5.42 -0.61
N LEU A 199 3.41 -6.37 0.29
CA LEU A 199 3.74 -7.75 -0.08
C LEU A 199 2.56 -8.44 -0.80
N LEU A 200 1.33 -8.26 -0.31
CA LEU A 200 0.13 -8.78 -0.98
C LEU A 200 -0.14 -8.08 -2.31
N GLY A 201 0.17 -6.78 -2.41
CA GLY A 201 0.07 -6.03 -3.66
C GLY A 201 0.93 -6.60 -4.79
N LEU A 202 2.09 -7.20 -4.46
CA LEU A 202 2.99 -7.85 -5.42
C LEU A 202 2.50 -9.21 -5.94
N VAL A 203 1.56 -9.84 -5.23
CA VAL A 203 0.99 -11.13 -5.65
C VAL A 203 -0.10 -10.88 -6.68
N PRO A 204 0.08 -11.28 -7.96
CA PRO A 204 -0.86 -10.95 -9.03
C PRO A 204 -2.14 -11.79 -9.01
N ILE A 205 -2.29 -12.72 -8.06
CA ILE A 205 -3.38 -13.67 -7.94
C ILE A 205 -4.21 -13.33 -6.69
N PHE A 206 -5.55 -13.49 -6.78
CA PHE A 206 -6.41 -13.40 -5.61
C PHE A 206 -5.85 -14.25 -4.43
N PRO A 207 -5.75 -13.71 -3.22
CA PRO A 207 -6.28 -12.44 -2.69
C PRO A 207 -5.32 -11.22 -2.78
N GLY A 208 -4.37 -11.21 -3.70
CA GLY A 208 -3.43 -10.12 -3.94
C GLY A 208 -3.80 -9.24 -5.15
N GLY A 209 -2.85 -8.43 -5.59
CA GLY A 209 -2.96 -7.66 -6.83
C GLY A 209 -3.70 -6.33 -6.75
N ALA A 210 -4.19 -5.91 -5.57
CA ALA A 210 -4.68 -4.55 -5.40
C ALA A 210 -3.56 -3.63 -4.89
N ASN A 211 -3.40 -2.48 -5.54
CA ASN A 211 -2.37 -1.51 -5.19
C ASN A 211 -2.89 -0.53 -4.11
N VAL A 212 -3.03 -1.02 -2.88
CA VAL A 212 -3.62 -0.26 -1.76
C VAL A 212 -2.76 0.95 -1.39
N THR A 213 -1.47 0.78 -1.23
CA THR A 213 -0.55 1.87 -0.88
C THR A 213 -0.18 2.76 -2.08
N GLY A 214 -0.48 2.34 -3.30
CA GLY A 214 -0.52 3.18 -4.48
C GLY A 214 -1.78 4.05 -4.59
N ASN A 215 -2.70 3.97 -3.62
CA ASN A 215 -3.81 4.90 -3.50
C ASN A 215 -3.42 6.05 -2.55
N ILE A 216 -3.35 7.26 -3.09
CA ILE A 216 -2.94 8.46 -2.35
C ILE A 216 -3.81 8.74 -1.11
N THR A 217 -5.09 8.39 -1.16
CA THR A 217 -6.01 8.57 -0.03
C THR A 217 -5.59 7.70 1.16
N ILE A 218 -5.20 6.46 0.92
CA ILE A 218 -4.80 5.52 1.98
C ILE A 218 -3.46 5.95 2.60
N THR A 219 -2.49 6.31 1.76
CA THR A 219 -1.20 6.82 2.25
C THR A 219 -1.34 8.15 2.99
N PHE A 220 -2.30 9.01 2.58
CA PHE A 220 -2.67 10.20 3.31
C PHE A 220 -3.22 9.88 4.70
N PHE A 221 -4.15 8.90 4.83
CA PHE A 221 -4.67 8.49 6.13
C PHE A 221 -3.59 7.94 7.06
N LEU A 222 -2.64 7.16 6.55
CA LEU A 222 -1.51 6.65 7.34
C LEU A 222 -0.62 7.79 7.84
N ALA A 223 -0.28 8.73 6.96
CA ALA A 223 0.52 9.91 7.33
C ALA A 223 -0.23 10.83 8.30
N PHE A 224 -1.53 11.00 8.08
CA PHE A 224 -2.40 11.79 8.95
C PHE A 224 -2.55 11.15 10.34
N ALA A 225 -2.62 9.82 10.43
CA ALA A 225 -2.61 9.13 11.71
C ALA A 225 -1.29 9.39 12.47
N THR A 226 -0.14 9.37 11.77
CA THR A 226 1.16 9.75 12.38
C THR A 226 1.14 11.21 12.86
N LEU A 227 0.62 12.14 12.05
CA LEU A 227 0.46 13.54 12.44
C LEU A 227 -0.40 13.67 13.70
N LEU A 228 -1.55 12.99 13.76
CA LEU A 228 -2.42 13.01 14.92
C LEU A 228 -1.73 12.47 16.17
N VAL A 229 -1.08 11.30 16.07
CA VAL A 229 -0.38 10.69 17.21
C VAL A 229 0.73 11.61 17.70
N THR A 230 1.53 12.17 16.79
CA THR A 230 2.62 13.09 17.14
C THR A 230 2.13 14.33 17.88
N ASN A 231 1.09 14.99 17.35
CA ASN A 231 0.62 16.27 17.91
C ASN A 231 -0.29 16.10 19.13
N LEU A 232 -1.16 15.08 19.17
CA LEU A 232 -2.05 14.85 20.32
C LEU A 232 -1.30 14.38 21.57
N PHE A 233 -0.21 13.63 21.37
CA PHE A 233 0.61 13.15 22.49
C PHE A 233 1.88 13.99 22.70
N GLY A 234 2.04 15.10 21.98
CA GLY A 234 3.15 16.02 22.15
C GLY A 234 3.17 16.70 23.52
N ASN A 235 4.35 16.83 24.10
CA ASN A 235 4.55 17.51 25.40
C ASN A 235 4.34 19.03 25.27
N LYS A 236 4.11 19.70 26.42
CA LYS A 236 4.02 21.17 26.47
C LYS A 236 5.28 21.85 25.94
N GLU A 237 6.44 21.24 26.12
CA GLU A 237 7.73 21.76 25.62
C GLU A 237 7.79 21.74 24.11
N TYR A 238 7.30 20.65 23.48
CA TYR A 238 7.19 20.56 22.03
C TYR A 238 6.36 21.72 21.45
N TRP A 239 5.20 22.01 22.05
CA TRP A 239 4.36 23.12 21.62
C TRP A 239 4.99 24.49 21.91
N LYS A 240 5.71 24.61 23.05
CA LYS A 240 6.47 25.81 23.36
C LYS A 240 7.60 26.05 22.34
N GLU A 241 8.28 25.00 21.93
CA GLU A 241 9.36 25.09 20.93
C GLU A 241 8.85 25.49 19.55
N ILE A 242 7.67 25.01 19.15
CA ILE A 242 7.03 25.39 17.88
C ILE A 242 6.62 26.87 17.88
N PHE A 243 5.93 27.35 18.95
CA PHE A 243 5.41 28.71 18.98
C PHE A 243 6.44 29.73 19.51
N TRP A 244 7.37 29.28 20.37
CA TRP A 244 8.36 30.14 21.00
C TRP A 244 9.73 29.48 21.09
N PRO A 245 10.37 29.20 19.95
CA PRO A 245 11.69 28.53 19.92
C PRO A 245 12.74 29.36 20.67
N GLU A 246 13.71 28.68 21.28
CA GLU A 246 14.83 29.32 21.99
C GLU A 246 15.92 29.79 21.00
N VAL A 247 15.59 30.79 20.17
CA VAL A 247 16.50 31.41 19.19
C VAL A 247 16.72 32.89 19.50
N PRO A 248 17.78 33.54 18.97
CA PRO A 248 18.04 34.96 19.15
C PRO A 248 16.85 35.83 18.77
N THR A 249 16.66 36.93 19.53
CA THR A 249 15.47 37.81 19.43
C THR A 249 15.26 38.43 18.03
N TRP A 250 16.34 38.65 17.26
CA TRP A 250 16.25 39.21 15.91
C TRP A 250 15.53 38.24 14.89
N LEU A 251 15.50 36.93 15.17
CA LEU A 251 14.77 35.94 14.40
C LEU A 251 13.28 35.83 14.81
N LYS A 252 12.91 36.42 15.95
CA LYS A 252 11.53 36.45 16.46
C LYS A 252 10.78 37.72 16.11
N VAL A 253 11.49 38.84 15.97
CA VAL A 253 10.92 40.19 15.77
C VAL A 253 11.76 40.90 14.69
N PRO A 254 11.14 41.53 13.65
CA PRO A 254 9.72 41.85 13.50
C PRO A 254 8.88 40.73 12.85
N ILE A 255 9.51 39.80 12.13
CA ILE A 255 8.78 38.71 11.47
C ILE A 255 9.14 37.39 12.19
N PRO A 256 8.14 36.65 12.74
CA PRO A 256 8.39 35.40 13.46
C PRO A 256 8.72 34.26 12.46
N MET A 257 9.84 34.32 11.76
CA MET A 257 10.26 33.37 10.72
C MET A 257 10.35 31.95 11.25
N MET A 258 10.94 31.78 12.44
CA MET A 258 11.17 30.44 13.02
C MET A 258 9.89 29.71 13.41
N PRO A 259 8.93 30.32 14.12
CA PRO A 259 7.62 29.69 14.37
C PRO A 259 6.87 29.33 13.11
N VAL A 260 6.97 30.15 12.06
CA VAL A 260 6.33 29.85 10.77
C VAL A 260 6.96 28.62 10.13
N ILE A 261 8.29 28.50 10.10
CA ILE A 261 9.00 27.34 9.55
C ILE A 261 8.64 26.07 10.34
N GLU A 262 8.65 26.12 11.68
CA GLU A 262 8.26 24.97 12.51
C GLU A 262 6.80 24.56 12.29
N LEU A 263 5.90 25.52 12.17
CA LEU A 263 4.48 25.24 11.89
C LEU A 263 4.32 24.56 10.51
N PHE A 264 5.02 25.03 9.49
CA PHE A 264 5.07 24.35 8.20
C PHE A 264 5.69 22.94 8.32
N GLY A 265 6.69 22.76 9.18
CA GLY A 265 7.33 21.49 9.47
C GLY A 265 6.36 20.42 9.97
N ILE A 266 5.35 20.79 10.77
CA ILE A 266 4.31 19.87 11.26
C ILE A 266 3.57 19.20 10.08
N PHE A 267 3.28 19.94 9.03
CA PHE A 267 2.54 19.44 7.86
C PHE A 267 3.46 18.78 6.83
N THR A 268 4.65 19.34 6.58
CA THR A 268 5.56 18.83 5.55
C THR A 268 6.14 17.46 5.89
N LYS A 269 6.38 17.16 7.19
CA LYS A 269 6.89 15.87 7.63
C LYS A 269 5.94 14.71 7.27
N PRO A 270 4.66 14.71 7.68
CA PRO A 270 3.70 13.68 7.25
C PRO A 270 3.43 13.67 5.74
N PHE A 271 3.42 14.84 5.10
CA PHE A 271 3.29 14.93 3.65
C PHE A 271 4.42 14.20 2.92
N ALA A 272 5.66 14.36 3.37
CA ALA A 272 6.80 13.64 2.83
C ALA A 272 6.69 12.12 3.03
N LEU A 273 6.14 11.65 4.16
CA LEU A 273 5.85 10.23 4.39
C LEU A 273 4.82 9.70 3.40
N MET A 274 3.72 10.44 3.20
CA MET A 274 2.66 10.11 2.26
C MET A 274 3.19 9.95 0.84
N VAL A 275 3.88 11.00 0.34
CA VAL A 275 4.40 11.02 -1.04
C VAL A 275 5.42 9.92 -1.26
N ARG A 276 6.31 9.67 -0.30
CA ARG A 276 7.32 8.61 -0.41
C ARG A 276 6.69 7.24 -0.53
N LEU A 277 5.70 6.92 0.34
CA LEU A 277 5.03 5.63 0.31
C LEU A 277 4.26 5.44 -1.01
N PHE A 278 3.51 6.44 -1.42
CA PHE A 278 2.75 6.45 -2.67
C PHE A 278 3.67 6.30 -3.90
N ALA A 279 4.69 7.17 -4.02
CA ALA A 279 5.53 7.24 -5.21
C ALA A 279 6.35 5.97 -5.44
N ASN A 280 6.90 5.37 -4.37
CA ASN A 280 7.72 4.17 -4.50
C ASN A 280 6.89 2.98 -5.00
N ILE A 281 5.71 2.74 -4.42
CA ILE A 281 4.87 1.61 -4.82
C ILE A 281 4.27 1.84 -6.20
N MET A 282 3.79 3.07 -6.48
CA MET A 282 3.25 3.41 -7.80
C MET A 282 4.31 3.27 -8.89
N GLY A 283 5.55 3.73 -8.62
CA GLY A 283 6.68 3.62 -9.54
C GLY A 283 7.10 2.17 -9.80
N GLY A 284 7.20 1.33 -8.76
CA GLY A 284 7.54 -0.08 -8.90
C GLY A 284 6.54 -0.84 -9.77
N HIS A 285 5.25 -0.74 -9.46
CA HIS A 285 4.20 -1.36 -10.27
C HIS A 285 4.16 -0.85 -11.72
N ALA A 286 4.36 0.46 -11.94
CA ALA A 286 4.41 1.03 -13.29
C ALA A 286 5.56 0.43 -14.11
N ILE A 287 6.74 0.24 -13.52
CA ILE A 287 7.90 -0.36 -14.21
C ILE A 287 7.61 -1.82 -14.58
N ILE A 288 7.08 -2.63 -13.66
CA ILE A 288 6.76 -4.05 -13.93
C ILE A 288 5.72 -4.17 -15.04
N LEU A 289 4.65 -3.39 -14.98
CA LEU A 289 3.61 -3.39 -16.02
C LEU A 289 4.15 -2.91 -17.37
N SER A 290 5.02 -1.89 -17.38
CA SER A 290 5.66 -1.42 -18.60
C SER A 290 6.56 -2.48 -19.23
N LEU A 291 7.35 -3.20 -18.42
CA LEU A 291 8.17 -4.33 -18.90
C LEU A 291 7.31 -5.46 -19.47
N THR A 292 6.15 -5.73 -18.87
CA THR A 292 5.17 -6.69 -19.39
C THR A 292 4.64 -6.24 -20.76
N CYS A 293 4.27 -4.97 -20.91
CA CYS A 293 3.82 -4.42 -22.18
C CYS A 293 4.91 -4.50 -23.28
N VAL A 294 6.18 -4.31 -22.91
CA VAL A 294 7.31 -4.46 -23.86
C VAL A 294 7.35 -5.87 -24.43
N ILE A 295 7.11 -6.92 -23.62
CA ILE A 295 7.07 -8.30 -24.12
C ILE A 295 5.98 -8.45 -25.20
N PHE A 296 4.78 -7.92 -24.98
CA PHE A 296 3.69 -8.01 -25.94
C PHE A 296 3.97 -7.28 -27.25
N ILE A 297 4.52 -6.06 -27.15
CA ILE A 297 4.85 -5.25 -28.33
C ILE A 297 5.96 -5.93 -29.15
N THR A 298 6.98 -6.47 -28.48
CA THR A 298 8.10 -7.11 -29.18
C THR A 298 7.74 -8.44 -29.82
N CYS A 299 6.78 -9.17 -29.28
CA CYS A 299 6.24 -10.37 -29.93
C CYS A 299 5.60 -10.09 -31.30
N GLN A 300 5.13 -8.86 -31.54
CA GLN A 300 4.55 -8.46 -32.84
C GLN A 300 5.62 -8.11 -33.90
N LEU A 301 6.87 -7.86 -33.50
CA LEU A 301 7.97 -7.45 -34.40
C LEU A 301 8.63 -8.61 -35.17
N GLY A 302 8.20 -9.85 -34.95
CA GLY A 302 8.71 -11.05 -35.58
C GLY A 302 9.34 -12.05 -34.61
N ALA A 303 9.33 -13.33 -35.00
CA ALA A 303 9.66 -14.44 -34.11
C ALA A 303 11.09 -14.38 -33.54
N THR A 304 12.08 -13.95 -34.30
CA THR A 304 13.49 -13.92 -33.85
C THR A 304 13.79 -12.77 -32.93
N ILE A 305 13.28 -11.57 -33.21
CA ILE A 305 13.46 -10.38 -32.40
C ILE A 305 12.60 -10.48 -31.14
N GLY A 306 11.35 -10.94 -31.30
CA GLY A 306 10.41 -11.14 -30.21
C GLY A 306 10.92 -12.11 -29.15
N THR A 307 11.46 -13.26 -29.52
CA THR A 307 12.00 -14.23 -28.55
C THR A 307 13.21 -13.71 -27.80
N SER A 308 14.16 -13.05 -28.47
CA SER A 308 15.36 -12.53 -27.84
C SER A 308 15.02 -11.42 -26.82
N LEU A 309 14.17 -10.47 -27.19
CA LEU A 309 13.74 -9.37 -26.31
C LEU A 309 12.84 -9.86 -25.17
N SER A 310 11.98 -10.86 -25.42
CA SER A 310 11.15 -11.46 -24.37
C SER A 310 12.00 -12.12 -23.28
N VAL A 311 13.07 -12.82 -23.63
CA VAL A 311 13.99 -13.42 -22.63
C VAL A 311 14.62 -12.33 -21.76
N VAL A 312 15.12 -11.24 -22.36
CA VAL A 312 15.70 -10.12 -21.61
C VAL A 312 14.66 -9.46 -20.72
N SER A 313 13.45 -9.22 -21.22
CA SER A 313 12.36 -8.61 -20.44
C SER A 313 11.93 -9.48 -19.26
N VAL A 314 11.87 -10.81 -19.43
CA VAL A 314 11.55 -11.75 -18.34
C VAL A 314 12.63 -11.72 -17.26
N VAL A 315 13.92 -11.71 -17.62
CA VAL A 315 15.03 -11.61 -16.66
C VAL A 315 14.94 -10.28 -15.88
N LEU A 316 14.69 -9.17 -16.59
CA LEU A 316 14.51 -7.85 -15.95
C LEU A 316 13.29 -7.84 -15.05
N MET A 317 12.17 -8.47 -15.44
CA MET A 317 10.96 -8.56 -14.62
C MET A 317 11.20 -9.33 -13.31
N ILE A 318 11.92 -10.45 -13.36
CA ILE A 318 12.31 -11.21 -12.16
C ILE A 318 13.17 -10.34 -11.25
N PHE A 319 14.16 -9.65 -11.79
CA PHE A 319 15.02 -8.75 -11.05
C PHE A 319 14.20 -7.61 -10.40
N MET A 320 13.30 -6.98 -11.15
CA MET A 320 12.44 -5.91 -10.64
C MET A 320 11.50 -6.40 -9.53
N ASN A 321 10.90 -7.60 -9.66
CA ASN A 321 10.08 -8.18 -8.60
C ASN A 321 10.89 -8.42 -7.31
N CYS A 322 12.14 -8.89 -7.41
CA CYS A 322 13.01 -9.03 -6.24
C CYS A 322 13.32 -7.68 -5.59
N LEU A 323 13.58 -6.65 -6.40
CA LEU A 323 13.77 -5.28 -5.89
C LEU A 323 12.49 -4.75 -5.24
N GLU A 324 11.33 -5.01 -5.80
CA GLU A 324 10.06 -4.50 -5.26
C GLU A 324 9.73 -5.14 -3.92
N VAL A 325 10.03 -6.43 -3.71
CA VAL A 325 9.95 -7.06 -2.37
C VAL A 325 10.86 -6.37 -1.36
N LEU A 326 12.10 -6.05 -1.76
CA LEU A 326 13.04 -5.31 -0.91
C LEU A 326 12.52 -3.90 -0.61
N VAL A 327 12.02 -3.19 -1.61
CA VAL A 327 11.43 -1.85 -1.46
C VAL A 327 10.20 -1.89 -0.56
N ALA A 328 9.35 -2.91 -0.68
CA ALA A 328 8.19 -3.10 0.21
C ALA A 328 8.59 -3.16 1.68
N PHE A 329 9.66 -3.89 1.99
CA PHE A 329 10.22 -3.96 3.34
C PHE A 329 10.83 -2.63 3.79
N ILE A 330 11.73 -2.06 2.96
CA ILE A 330 12.41 -0.78 3.27
C ILE A 330 11.38 0.33 3.49
N GLN A 331 10.31 0.35 2.71
CA GLN A 331 9.27 1.36 2.83
C GLN A 331 8.52 1.29 4.17
N ALA A 332 8.16 0.08 4.61
CA ALA A 332 7.56 -0.13 5.93
C ALA A 332 8.53 0.28 7.06
N TYR A 333 9.81 -0.08 6.92
CA TYR A 333 10.87 0.25 7.87
C TYR A 333 11.06 1.77 7.98
N VAL A 334 11.25 2.47 6.85
CA VAL A 334 11.49 3.92 6.82
C VAL A 334 10.27 4.71 7.29
N PHE A 335 9.05 4.29 6.91
CA PHE A 335 7.82 4.94 7.38
C PHE A 335 7.73 4.86 8.91
N THR A 336 7.96 3.68 9.48
CA THR A 336 7.88 3.44 10.92
C THR A 336 9.00 4.18 11.66
N MET A 337 10.23 4.17 11.11
CA MET A 337 11.37 4.87 11.69
C MET A 337 11.12 6.38 11.75
N LEU A 338 10.70 6.99 10.66
CA LEU A 338 10.43 8.44 10.65
C LEU A 338 9.25 8.80 11.56
N SER A 339 8.19 7.96 11.60
CA SER A 339 7.08 8.15 12.52
C SER A 339 7.55 8.06 13.98
N ALA A 340 8.41 7.10 14.32
CA ALA A 340 8.98 6.97 15.65
C ALA A 340 9.85 8.19 16.04
N ILE A 341 10.67 8.68 15.11
CA ILE A 341 11.48 9.90 15.30
C ILE A 341 10.58 11.10 15.55
N PHE A 342 9.52 11.31 14.78
CA PHE A 342 8.60 12.44 14.97
C PHE A 342 7.88 12.37 16.32
N ILE A 343 7.44 11.18 16.75
CA ILE A 343 6.84 10.96 18.07
C ILE A 343 7.86 11.20 19.18
N GLY A 344 9.10 10.74 19.00
CA GLY A 344 10.19 10.95 19.96
C GLY A 344 10.53 12.43 20.13
N LEU A 345 10.66 13.17 19.03
CA LEU A 345 10.89 14.63 19.07
C LEU A 345 9.74 15.39 19.73
N ALA A 346 8.49 14.94 19.55
CA ALA A 346 7.33 15.54 20.21
C ALA A 346 7.22 15.18 21.71
N ASN A 347 8.00 14.18 22.18
CA ASN A 347 7.98 13.68 23.55
C ASN A 347 9.40 13.52 24.11
N PRO A 348 10.24 14.56 24.16
CA PRO A 348 11.60 14.46 24.68
C PRO A 348 11.59 13.88 26.10
N GLU A 349 12.49 12.96 26.37
CA GLU A 349 12.78 12.55 27.74
C GLU A 349 13.58 13.68 28.40
N HIS A 350 13.11 14.18 29.54
CA HIS A 350 13.93 15.03 30.35
C HIS A 350 15.18 14.26 30.79
N HIS A 351 16.29 14.47 30.11
CA HIS A 351 17.57 14.26 30.77
C HIS A 351 17.63 15.30 31.89
N SER A 352 17.24 14.88 33.10
CA SER A 352 17.59 15.62 34.30
C SER A 352 19.12 15.78 34.23
N ALA A 353 19.53 16.96 33.77
CA ALA A 353 20.92 17.37 33.90
C ALA A 353 21.26 17.20 35.38
N HIS A 354 22.11 16.23 35.69
CA HIS A 354 22.77 16.19 36.96
C HIS A 354 23.46 17.54 37.15
N LYS A 355 22.84 18.37 38.02
CA LYS A 355 23.55 19.44 38.72
C LYS A 355 24.55 18.86 39.67
#